data_2d5d92d992132b010c36730fa2b6bca0
#
_entry.id   2d5d92d992132b010c36730fa2b6bca0
#
_cell.length_a   1.000
_cell.length_b   1.000
_cell.length_c   1.000
_cell.angle_alpha   90.00
_cell.angle_beta   90.00
_cell.angle_gamma   90.00
#
_symmetry.space_group_name_H-M   'P 1'
#
loop_
_entity.id
_entity.type
_entity.pdbx_description
1 polymer ?
#
loop_
_entity_poly.entity_id
_entity_poly.type
_entity_poly.pdbx_seq_one_letter_code
_entity_poly.pdbx_strand_id
1 'polypeptide(L)'
;MDITQIDIPIRFTDYQELNTKDQLSGGHTIGTTILNKEEAKRGIVEMLIQKNLPRIILCTIVIHELVHVWIFHHHLELPAMEEEGLCKFMEYLWLEKQATPLANVHMKLKHQNQCPVYGDGFRNTHSLYIELGSNIETLIARLKSKRSPK
;
A
#
# COMPACT_ATOMS: atom_id res chain seq x y z
N MET A 1 -13.74 -2.61 4.86
CA MET A 1 -12.41 -2.86 5.49
C MET A 1 -12.48 -2.24 6.88
N ASP A 2 -12.57 -3.06 7.90
CA ASP A 2 -12.62 -2.54 9.28
C ASP A 2 -11.22 -2.67 9.91
N ILE A 3 -10.50 -1.56 9.99
CA ILE A 3 -9.21 -1.42 10.68
C ILE A 3 -9.35 -0.51 11.90
N THR A 4 -10.57 -0.17 12.30
CA THR A 4 -10.85 0.82 13.35
C THR A 4 -10.42 0.38 14.75
N GLN A 5 -10.08 -0.89 14.92
CA GLN A 5 -9.64 -1.46 16.21
C GLN A 5 -8.14 -1.79 16.26
N ILE A 6 -7.38 -1.46 15.20
CA ILE A 6 -5.94 -1.71 15.16
C ILE A 6 -5.23 -0.45 15.65
N ASP A 7 -4.48 -0.58 16.75
CA ASP A 7 -3.58 0.49 17.20
C ASP A 7 -2.33 0.50 16.32
N ILE A 8 -2.17 1.58 15.55
CA ILE A 8 -1.06 1.76 14.63
C ILE A 8 -0.26 2.98 15.10
N PRO A 9 0.85 2.78 15.78
CA PRO A 9 1.75 3.88 16.10
C PRO A 9 2.29 4.53 14.81
N ILE A 10 2.01 5.81 14.61
CA ILE A 10 2.47 6.57 13.45
C ILE A 10 3.49 7.60 13.92
N ARG A 11 4.67 7.58 13.32
CA ARG A 11 5.74 8.54 13.61
C ARG A 11 6.22 9.23 12.34
N PHE A 12 6.28 10.54 12.41
CA PHE A 12 6.90 11.35 11.35
C PHE A 12 8.41 11.43 11.55
N THR A 13 9.17 11.16 10.51
CA THR A 13 10.63 11.11 10.58
C THR A 13 11.28 11.87 9.41
N ASP A 14 12.58 12.09 9.51
CA ASP A 14 13.32 12.67 8.41
C ASP A 14 13.72 11.62 7.36
N TYR A 15 14.17 12.11 6.22
CA TYR A 15 14.56 11.28 5.08
C TYR A 15 15.70 10.30 5.43
N GLN A 16 16.66 10.70 6.23
CA GLN A 16 17.83 9.87 6.54
C GLN A 16 17.45 8.68 7.39
N GLU A 17 16.69 8.88 8.47
CA GLU A 17 16.22 7.80 9.32
C GLU A 17 15.38 6.80 8.55
N LEU A 18 14.45 7.28 7.71
CA LEU A 18 13.57 6.45 6.93
C LEU A 18 14.34 5.54 5.95
N ASN A 19 15.28 6.11 5.22
CA ASN A 19 16.06 5.37 4.22
C ASN A 19 17.15 4.46 4.83
N THR A 20 17.52 4.66 6.09
CA THR A 20 18.40 3.74 6.83
C THR A 20 17.66 2.47 7.25
N LYS A 21 16.35 2.56 7.54
CA LYS A 21 15.52 1.42 7.95
C LYS A 21 14.99 0.60 6.78
N ASP A 22 14.84 1.19 5.61
CA ASP A 22 14.40 0.49 4.41
C ASP A 22 15.59 0.05 3.55
N GLN A 23 16.13 -1.11 3.86
CA GLN A 23 17.27 -1.70 3.12
C GLN A 23 16.87 -2.42 1.82
N LEU A 24 15.57 -2.57 1.54
CA LEU A 24 15.09 -3.43 0.47
C LEU A 24 14.75 -2.70 -0.83
N SER A 25 14.46 -1.39 -0.80
CA SER A 25 13.87 -0.75 -1.97
C SER A 25 14.88 -0.16 -2.96
N GLY A 26 16.13 0.07 -2.58
CA GLY A 26 17.14 0.71 -3.46
C GLY A 26 16.73 2.08 -4.01
N GLY A 27 15.60 2.63 -3.57
CA GLY A 27 14.98 3.87 -3.99
C GLY A 27 14.77 4.85 -2.84
N HIS A 28 14.09 5.95 -3.13
CA HIS A 28 13.73 6.94 -2.13
C HIS A 28 12.43 6.52 -1.43
N THR A 29 12.54 5.97 -0.23
CA THR A 29 11.39 5.62 0.60
C THR A 29 10.86 6.85 1.32
N ILE A 30 9.57 7.09 1.25
CA ILE A 30 8.85 8.20 1.89
C ILE A 30 7.85 7.74 2.94
N GLY A 31 7.60 6.45 3.04
CA GLY A 31 6.82 5.79 4.09
C GLY A 31 7.17 4.31 4.18
N THR A 32 7.07 3.73 5.36
CA THR A 32 7.26 2.30 5.59
C THR A 32 6.54 1.85 6.85
N THR A 33 6.03 0.62 6.83
CA THR A 33 5.41 -0.03 7.98
C THR A 33 6.35 -1.11 8.51
N ILE A 34 6.71 -1.02 9.77
CA ILE A 34 7.54 -2.00 10.45
C ILE A 34 6.64 -3.02 11.13
N LEU A 35 6.78 -4.28 10.71
CA LEU A 35 5.98 -5.41 11.17
C LEU A 35 6.84 -6.43 11.90
N ASN A 36 6.34 -6.95 13.02
CA ASN A 36 6.92 -8.12 13.65
C ASN A 36 6.14 -9.37 13.21
N LYS A 37 6.81 -10.26 12.48
CA LYS A 37 6.25 -11.49 11.91
C LYS A 37 6.48 -12.72 12.80
N GLU A 38 7.23 -12.63 13.88
CA GLU A 38 7.41 -13.73 14.83
C GLU A 38 6.06 -14.05 15.49
N GLU A 39 5.64 -15.32 15.46
CA GLU A 39 4.30 -15.74 15.95
C GLU A 39 4.02 -15.27 17.38
N ALA A 40 5.00 -15.37 18.27
CA ALA A 40 4.85 -14.99 19.68
C ALA A 40 4.72 -13.47 19.91
N LYS A 41 5.13 -12.64 18.94
CA LYS A 41 5.17 -11.17 19.03
C LYS A 41 4.55 -10.50 17.81
N ARG A 42 3.76 -11.24 17.04
CA ARG A 42 3.19 -10.74 15.81
C ARG A 42 2.40 -9.47 16.06
N GLY A 43 2.74 -8.42 15.34
CA GLY A 43 2.07 -7.13 15.44
C GLY A 43 2.69 -6.06 14.59
N ILE A 44 2.04 -4.90 14.59
CA ILE A 44 2.53 -3.70 13.94
C ILE A 44 3.42 -2.98 14.96
N VAL A 45 4.67 -2.74 14.60
CA VAL A 45 5.61 -2.02 15.44
C VAL A 45 5.35 -0.52 15.33
N GLU A 46 5.49 0.02 14.13
CA GLU A 46 5.21 1.43 13.83
C GLU A 46 5.07 1.66 12.32
N MET A 47 4.41 2.75 11.96
CA MET A 47 4.40 3.30 10.61
C MET A 47 5.25 4.57 10.61
N LEU A 48 6.27 4.60 9.76
CA LEU A 48 7.16 5.75 9.59
C LEU A 48 6.79 6.51 8.33
N ILE A 49 6.62 7.83 8.45
CA ILE A 49 6.27 8.69 7.32
C ILE A 49 7.21 9.89 7.30
N GLN A 50 7.72 10.23 6.11
CA GLN A 50 8.57 11.40 5.94
C GLN A 50 7.83 12.69 6.32
N LYS A 51 8.53 13.59 7.01
CA LYS A 51 8.02 14.93 7.34
C LYS A 51 7.86 15.80 6.11
N ASN A 52 7.04 16.85 6.25
CA ASN A 52 6.92 17.94 5.29
C ASN A 52 6.48 17.52 3.87
N LEU A 53 5.72 16.46 3.76
CA LEU A 53 5.14 16.04 2.48
C LEU A 53 3.90 16.89 2.11
N PRO A 54 3.70 17.20 0.83
CA PRO A 54 2.44 17.76 0.37
C PRO A 54 1.26 16.83 0.74
N ARG A 55 0.12 17.43 1.08
CA ARG A 55 -1.06 16.67 1.56
C ARG A 55 -1.43 15.49 0.67
N ILE A 56 -1.44 15.66 -0.64
CA ILE A 56 -1.82 14.59 -1.57
C ILE A 56 -0.83 13.42 -1.49
N ILE A 57 0.46 13.70 -1.38
CA ILE A 57 1.50 12.67 -1.22
C ILE A 57 1.36 11.99 0.14
N LEU A 58 1.18 12.76 1.21
CA LEU A 58 0.98 12.22 2.56
C LEU A 58 -0.21 11.26 2.59
N CYS A 59 -1.34 11.64 2.04
CA CYS A 59 -2.54 10.79 2.03
C CYS A 59 -2.33 9.50 1.23
N THR A 60 -1.69 9.57 0.06
CA THR A 60 -1.42 8.36 -0.74
C THR A 60 -0.46 7.41 -0.01
N ILE A 61 0.54 7.92 0.69
CA ILE A 61 1.46 7.09 1.48
C ILE A 61 0.75 6.44 2.65
N VAL A 62 -0.04 7.18 3.41
CA VAL A 62 -0.82 6.63 4.52
C VAL A 62 -1.72 5.50 4.03
N ILE A 63 -2.40 5.68 2.91
CA ILE A 63 -3.24 4.64 2.31
C ILE A 63 -2.41 3.42 1.92
N HIS A 64 -1.26 3.62 1.28
CA HIS A 64 -0.33 2.56 0.90
C HIS A 64 0.06 1.70 2.12
N GLU A 65 0.53 2.34 3.18
CA GLU A 65 0.97 1.67 4.40
C GLU A 65 -0.19 0.98 5.13
N LEU A 66 -1.39 1.56 5.13
CA LEU A 66 -2.58 0.93 5.70
C LEU A 66 -2.97 -0.35 4.95
N VAL A 67 -2.72 -0.44 3.65
CA VAL A 67 -2.95 -1.67 2.89
C VAL A 67 -1.98 -2.77 3.32
N HIS A 68 -0.70 -2.47 3.56
CA HIS A 68 0.25 -3.42 4.15
C HIS A 68 -0.22 -3.91 5.51
N VAL A 69 -0.70 -3.01 6.37
CA VAL A 69 -1.28 -3.37 7.67
C VAL A 69 -2.47 -4.31 7.50
N TRP A 70 -3.36 -4.02 6.55
CA TRP A 70 -4.53 -4.83 6.26
C TRP A 70 -4.13 -6.23 5.76
N ILE A 71 -3.19 -6.34 4.83
CA ILE A 71 -2.65 -7.60 4.30
C ILE A 71 -2.08 -8.44 5.46
N PHE A 72 -1.27 -7.81 6.29
CA PHE A 72 -0.66 -8.44 7.46
C PHE A 72 -1.71 -8.94 8.46
N HIS A 73 -2.69 -8.11 8.79
CA HIS A 73 -3.78 -8.44 9.73
C HIS A 73 -4.63 -9.62 9.25
N HIS A 74 -4.87 -9.71 7.95
CA HIS A 74 -5.65 -10.80 7.35
C HIS A 74 -4.82 -12.04 7.00
N HIS A 75 -3.54 -12.07 7.38
CA HIS A 75 -2.62 -13.19 7.10
C HIS A 75 -2.59 -13.58 5.61
N LEU A 76 -2.62 -12.58 4.73
CA LEU A 76 -2.48 -12.82 3.30
C LEU A 76 -1.01 -12.97 2.93
N GLU A 77 -0.70 -13.97 2.14
CA GLU A 77 0.63 -14.17 1.55
C GLU A 77 0.54 -13.83 0.07
N LEU A 78 0.90 -12.61 -0.26
CA LEU A 78 0.91 -12.12 -1.64
C LEU A 78 2.36 -11.99 -2.12
N PRO A 79 2.65 -12.36 -3.38
CA PRO A 79 3.91 -11.99 -4.00
C PRO A 79 4.11 -10.46 -3.98
N ALA A 80 5.33 -9.99 -3.87
CA ALA A 80 5.64 -8.56 -3.76
C ALA A 80 4.96 -7.70 -4.83
N MET A 81 4.90 -8.16 -6.08
CA MET A 81 4.22 -7.45 -7.16
C MET A 81 2.70 -7.33 -6.93
N GLU A 82 2.04 -8.36 -6.39
CA GLU A 82 0.61 -8.31 -6.08
C GLU A 82 0.33 -7.44 -4.85
N GLU A 83 1.16 -7.53 -3.83
CA GLU A 83 1.05 -6.72 -2.61
C GLU A 83 1.22 -5.23 -2.92
N GLU A 84 2.31 -4.86 -3.55
CA GLU A 84 2.59 -3.47 -3.94
C GLU A 84 1.59 -2.96 -4.99
N GLY A 85 1.17 -3.84 -5.91
CA GLY A 85 0.13 -3.53 -6.88
C GLY A 85 -1.20 -3.16 -6.23
N LEU A 86 -1.61 -3.91 -5.19
CA LEU A 86 -2.81 -3.59 -4.42
C LEU A 86 -2.66 -2.26 -3.66
N CYS A 87 -1.51 -2.02 -3.04
CA CYS A 87 -1.23 -0.75 -2.36
C CYS A 87 -1.38 0.44 -3.34
N LYS A 88 -0.73 0.36 -4.50
CA LYS A 88 -0.82 1.39 -5.55
C LYS A 88 -2.22 1.55 -6.14
N PHE A 89 -2.97 0.47 -6.23
CA PHE A 89 -4.35 0.51 -6.70
C PHE A 89 -5.28 1.20 -5.69
N MET A 90 -5.11 0.97 -4.39
CA MET A 90 -5.90 1.66 -3.36
C MET A 90 -5.60 3.16 -3.31
N GLU A 91 -4.32 3.56 -3.49
CA GLU A 91 -3.95 4.96 -3.69
C GLU A 91 -4.69 5.58 -4.90
N TYR A 92 -4.75 4.84 -6.02
CA TYR A 92 -5.43 5.26 -7.25
C TYR A 92 -6.92 5.50 -7.01
N LEU A 93 -7.63 4.58 -6.35
CA LEU A 93 -9.06 4.73 -6.03
C LEU A 93 -9.32 5.95 -5.15
N TRP A 94 -8.41 6.24 -4.21
CA TRP A 94 -8.51 7.45 -3.40
C TRP A 94 -8.31 8.72 -4.24
N LEU A 95 -7.29 8.74 -5.11
CA LEU A 95 -7.02 9.86 -6.02
C LEU A 95 -8.21 10.13 -6.94
N GLU A 96 -8.83 9.09 -7.48
CA GLU A 96 -10.03 9.22 -8.32
C GLU A 96 -11.16 9.97 -7.60
N LYS A 97 -11.37 9.68 -6.32
CA LYS A 97 -12.39 10.37 -5.50
C LYS A 97 -12.05 11.83 -5.20
N GLN A 98 -10.79 12.24 -5.27
CA GLN A 98 -10.41 13.64 -5.06
C GLN A 98 -10.87 14.54 -6.20
N ALA A 99 -10.99 14.05 -7.42
CA ALA A 99 -11.48 14.74 -8.61
C ALA A 99 -10.78 16.09 -8.87
N THR A 100 -9.49 16.20 -8.59
CA THR A 100 -8.68 17.41 -8.79
C THR A 100 -7.68 17.23 -9.95
N PRO A 101 -7.26 18.34 -10.61
CA PRO A 101 -6.21 18.25 -11.64
C PRO A 101 -4.93 17.59 -11.15
N LEU A 102 -4.51 17.87 -9.93
CA LEU A 102 -3.32 17.28 -9.32
C LEU A 102 -3.50 15.76 -9.11
N ALA A 103 -4.66 15.32 -8.62
CA ALA A 103 -4.96 13.89 -8.49
C ALA A 103 -4.92 13.19 -9.84
N ASN A 104 -5.45 13.81 -10.91
CA ASN A 104 -5.39 13.27 -12.27
C ASN A 104 -3.95 13.09 -12.77
N VAL A 105 -3.05 14.02 -12.44
CA VAL A 105 -1.61 13.88 -12.76
C VAL A 105 -1.02 12.66 -12.06
N HIS A 106 -1.28 12.50 -10.76
CA HIS A 106 -0.79 11.35 -9.99
C HIS A 106 -1.36 10.01 -10.49
N MET A 107 -2.63 9.97 -10.90
CA MET A 107 -3.22 8.79 -11.52
C MET A 107 -2.54 8.40 -12.83
N LYS A 108 -2.23 9.36 -13.69
CA LYS A 108 -1.48 9.14 -14.95
C LYS A 108 -0.08 8.61 -14.67
N LEU A 109 0.62 9.17 -13.69
CA LEU A 109 1.96 8.71 -13.31
C LEU A 109 1.97 7.25 -12.86
N LYS A 110 0.92 6.78 -12.17
CA LYS A 110 0.80 5.35 -11.81
C LYS A 110 0.71 4.45 -13.04
N HIS A 111 -0.08 4.82 -14.04
CA HIS A 111 -0.18 4.07 -15.29
C HIS A 111 1.13 4.05 -16.08
N GLN A 112 1.92 5.12 -16.01
CA GLN A 112 3.18 5.29 -16.74
C GLN A 112 4.40 4.72 -16.02
N ASN A 113 4.26 4.28 -14.78
CA ASN A 113 5.36 3.75 -13.98
C ASN A 113 5.91 2.47 -14.62
N GLN A 114 7.21 2.45 -14.94
CA GLN A 114 7.90 1.34 -15.60
C GLN A 114 8.49 0.32 -14.60
N CYS A 115 8.37 0.56 -13.31
CA CYS A 115 8.86 -0.39 -12.30
C CYS A 115 8.04 -1.69 -12.37
N PRO A 116 8.68 -2.87 -12.52
CA PRO A 116 7.96 -4.15 -12.59
C PRO A 116 7.10 -4.43 -11.35
N VAL A 117 7.59 -4.08 -10.16
CA VAL A 117 6.86 -4.33 -8.92
C VAL A 117 5.71 -3.33 -8.75
N TYR A 118 6.00 -2.03 -8.80
CA TYR A 118 5.00 -0.99 -8.54
C TYR A 118 4.13 -0.67 -9.75
N GLY A 119 4.72 -0.56 -10.93
CA GLY A 119 4.02 -0.18 -12.16
C GLY A 119 3.21 -1.34 -12.75
N ASP A 120 3.86 -2.47 -13.03
CA ASP A 120 3.17 -3.65 -13.55
C ASP A 120 2.21 -4.22 -12.51
N GLY A 121 2.61 -4.25 -11.23
CA GLY A 121 1.74 -4.66 -10.14
C GLY A 121 0.46 -3.83 -10.09
N PHE A 122 0.56 -2.51 -10.19
CA PHE A 122 -0.62 -1.63 -10.28
C PHE A 122 -1.50 -1.95 -11.50
N ARG A 123 -0.91 -2.05 -12.70
CA ARG A 123 -1.67 -2.33 -13.93
C ARG A 123 -2.38 -3.67 -13.87
N ASN A 124 -1.73 -4.70 -13.34
CA ASN A 124 -2.32 -6.03 -13.18
C ASN A 124 -3.50 -6.00 -12.20
N THR A 125 -3.35 -5.33 -11.05
CA THR A 125 -4.43 -5.19 -10.08
C THR A 125 -5.61 -4.40 -10.64
N HIS A 126 -5.33 -3.31 -11.35
CA HIS A 126 -6.35 -2.50 -12.01
C HIS A 126 -7.11 -3.30 -13.08
N SER A 127 -6.41 -4.07 -13.92
CA SER A 127 -7.04 -4.93 -14.92
C SER A 127 -7.92 -5.99 -14.27
N LEU A 128 -7.43 -6.66 -13.23
CA LEU A 128 -8.22 -7.63 -12.47
C LEU A 128 -9.48 -7.01 -11.86
N TYR A 129 -9.37 -5.80 -11.30
CA TYR A 129 -10.52 -5.06 -10.77
C TYR A 129 -11.59 -4.83 -11.84
N ILE A 130 -11.19 -4.42 -13.05
CA ILE A 130 -12.13 -4.22 -14.18
C ILE A 130 -12.75 -5.56 -14.60
N GLU A 131 -11.97 -6.61 -14.74
CA GLU A 131 -12.44 -7.97 -15.08
C GLU A 131 -13.47 -8.49 -14.07
N LEU A 132 -13.32 -8.16 -12.80
CA LEU A 132 -14.24 -8.51 -11.72
C LEU A 132 -15.45 -7.55 -11.60
N GLY A 133 -15.74 -6.76 -12.63
CA GLY A 133 -16.88 -5.86 -12.69
C GLY A 133 -16.72 -4.56 -11.90
N SER A 134 -15.51 -4.10 -11.71
CA SER A 134 -15.18 -2.86 -10.97
C SER A 134 -15.76 -2.83 -9.56
N ASN A 135 -15.68 -3.96 -8.88
CA ASN A 135 -16.18 -4.14 -7.52
C ASN A 135 -15.04 -4.46 -6.56
N ILE A 136 -14.82 -3.58 -5.59
CA ILE A 136 -13.73 -3.71 -4.62
C ILE A 136 -13.92 -4.92 -3.68
N GLU A 137 -15.14 -5.24 -3.32
CA GLU A 137 -15.45 -6.38 -2.44
C GLU A 137 -15.10 -7.71 -3.15
N THR A 138 -15.42 -7.79 -4.44
CA THR A 138 -15.06 -8.95 -5.27
C THR A 138 -13.56 -9.09 -5.43
N LEU A 139 -12.84 -7.99 -5.65
CA LEU A 139 -11.37 -7.99 -5.70
C LEU A 139 -10.78 -8.48 -4.37
N ILE A 140 -11.25 -7.95 -3.26
CA ILE A 140 -10.80 -8.35 -1.91
C ILE A 140 -11.11 -9.84 -1.64
N ALA A 141 -12.29 -10.31 -1.99
CA ALA A 141 -12.66 -11.72 -1.86
C ALA A 141 -11.73 -12.63 -2.69
N ARG A 142 -11.40 -12.21 -3.91
CA ARG A 142 -10.46 -12.91 -4.79
C ARG A 142 -9.06 -13.00 -4.19
N LEU A 143 -8.55 -11.93 -3.59
CA LEU A 143 -7.25 -11.91 -2.93
C LEU A 143 -7.26 -12.77 -1.65
N LYS A 144 -8.32 -12.70 -0.85
CA LYS A 144 -8.48 -13.54 0.36
C LYS A 144 -8.52 -15.04 0.05
N SER A 145 -8.97 -15.44 -1.14
CA SER A 145 -8.95 -16.84 -1.54
C SER A 145 -7.55 -17.42 -1.74
N LYS A 146 -6.52 -16.56 -1.81
CA LYS A 146 -5.09 -16.93 -1.89
C LYS A 146 -4.43 -17.15 -0.52
N ARG A 147 -5.21 -17.26 0.57
CA ARG A 147 -4.66 -17.61 1.88
C ARG A 147 -3.97 -18.96 1.82
N SER A 148 -2.79 -19.08 2.42
CA SER A 148 -2.19 -20.38 2.69
C SER A 148 -3.14 -21.21 3.55
N PRO A 149 -3.31 -22.50 3.23
CA PRO A 149 -4.01 -23.40 4.13
C PRO A 149 -3.25 -23.42 5.48
N LYS A 150 -4.00 -23.29 6.57
CA LYS A 150 -3.46 -23.42 7.94
C LYS A 150 -2.98 -24.84 8.18
#